data_c091d7ee944a684ea9402b4bc2fea4d6
#
_entry.id   c091d7ee944a684ea9402b4bc2fea4d6
#
_cell.length_a   1.000
_cell.length_b   1.000
_cell.length_c   1.000
_cell.angle_alpha   90.00
_cell.angle_beta   90.00
_cell.angle_gamma   90.00
#
_symmetry.space_group_name_H-M   'P 1'
#
loop_
_entity.id
_entity.type
_entity.pdbx_description
1 polymer ?
#
loop_
_entity_poly.entity_id
_entity_poly.type
_entity_poly.pdbx_seq_one_letter_code
_entity_poly.pdbx_strand_id
1 'polypeptide(L)'
;VCSSDLTRRFLYEEYLKNRPQGYSYCSFCLYLRHEREVKVPVGRIDHIAGDQMYVDFAGDKLYLSDEKTGDKVPVEVFAAILPCSQITYYEAVPSQKKEYLIQACENAFHYFGGVPNAIVPDNLKSAVTKPGGIEPVINDDFAAFADHYGCVVFPARVRKPKDKALVENAVRLLYREVYSKMMGLKFNDLEALNIEIVKHTDALNSRKMYNRSYSRRERFLEV
;
A
#
# COMPACT_ATOMS: atom_id res chain seq x y z
N VAL A 1 16.41 25.87 -13.04
CA VAL A 1 14.99 25.62 -13.30
C VAL A 1 14.82 24.11 -13.24
N CYS A 2 14.08 23.62 -12.23
CA CYS A 2 13.82 22.16 -12.07
C CYS A 2 13.03 21.65 -13.27
N SER A 3 13.53 20.62 -13.94
CA SER A 3 12.96 20.02 -15.16
C SER A 3 11.64 19.28 -14.95
N SER A 4 11.06 19.31 -13.75
CA SER A 4 9.80 18.65 -13.38
C SER A 4 8.54 19.38 -13.84
N ASP A 5 8.64 20.69 -14.15
CA ASP A 5 7.48 21.54 -14.45
C ASP A 5 7.24 21.77 -15.94
N LEU A 6 8.10 21.21 -16.81
CA LEU A 6 7.97 21.36 -18.26
C LEU A 6 7.08 20.24 -18.84
N THR A 7 5.99 20.63 -19.49
CA THR A 7 5.14 19.67 -20.21
C THR A 7 5.88 19.05 -21.39
N ARG A 8 5.58 17.78 -21.73
CA ARG A 8 6.16 17.11 -22.92
C ARG A 8 5.90 17.88 -24.20
N ARG A 9 4.79 18.62 -24.26
CA ARG A 9 4.40 19.40 -25.41
C ARG A 9 5.31 20.62 -25.59
N PHE A 10 5.62 21.32 -24.51
CA PHE A 10 6.58 22.42 -24.52
C PHE A 10 7.96 21.95 -24.98
N LEU A 11 8.46 20.82 -24.46
CA LEU A 11 9.74 20.26 -24.89
C LEU A 11 9.75 19.87 -26.36
N TYR A 12 8.63 19.42 -26.90
CA TYR A 12 8.49 19.09 -28.30
C TYR A 12 8.46 20.34 -29.20
N GLU A 13 7.82 21.39 -28.77
CA GLU A 13 7.79 22.69 -29.47
C GLU A 13 9.21 23.31 -29.54
N GLU A 14 9.97 23.25 -28.45
CA GLU A 14 11.38 23.67 -28.43
C GLU A 14 12.25 22.79 -29.36
N TYR A 15 12.01 21.47 -29.37
CA TYR A 15 12.70 20.57 -30.28
C TYR A 15 12.45 20.91 -31.75
N LEU A 16 11.21 21.23 -32.13
CA LEU A 16 10.85 21.60 -33.52
C LEU A 16 11.45 22.94 -33.94
N LYS A 17 11.64 23.91 -33.05
CA LYS A 17 12.35 25.18 -33.36
C LYS A 17 13.76 24.91 -33.88
N ASN A 18 14.46 23.95 -33.31
CA ASN A 18 15.82 23.59 -33.70
C ASN A 18 15.88 22.56 -34.82
N ARG A 19 14.80 21.80 -35.05
CA ARG A 19 14.68 20.75 -36.07
C ARG A 19 13.27 20.72 -36.68
N PRO A 20 12.95 21.64 -37.59
CA PRO A 20 11.60 21.75 -38.20
C PRO A 20 11.09 20.48 -38.88
N GLN A 21 12.00 19.65 -39.41
CA GLN A 21 11.68 18.36 -40.04
C GLN A 21 12.04 17.18 -39.12
N GLY A 22 11.99 17.39 -37.82
CA GLY A 22 12.31 16.37 -36.83
C GLY A 22 11.26 15.28 -36.68
N TYR A 23 11.42 14.48 -35.64
CA TYR A 23 10.51 13.37 -35.35
C TYR A 23 9.08 13.85 -35.11
N SER A 24 8.10 12.98 -35.37
CA SER A 24 6.71 13.19 -34.93
C SER A 24 6.62 13.26 -33.41
N TYR A 25 5.57 13.87 -32.87
CA TYR A 25 5.35 13.96 -31.42
C TYR A 25 5.41 12.59 -30.72
N CYS A 26 4.82 11.55 -31.33
CA CYS A 26 4.85 10.19 -30.77
C CYS A 26 6.27 9.64 -30.72
N SER A 27 7.03 9.77 -31.80
CA SER A 27 8.43 9.32 -31.86
C SER A 27 9.31 10.10 -30.88
N PHE A 28 9.14 11.41 -30.79
CA PHE A 28 9.83 12.26 -29.81
C PHE A 28 9.54 11.79 -28.37
N CYS A 29 8.28 11.52 -28.03
CA CYS A 29 7.91 11.01 -26.71
C CYS A 29 8.50 9.62 -26.41
N LEU A 30 8.65 8.75 -27.41
CA LEU A 30 9.30 7.44 -27.26
C LEU A 30 10.80 7.61 -26.96
N TYR A 31 11.50 8.43 -27.72
CA TYR A 31 12.92 8.72 -27.47
C TYR A 31 13.14 9.39 -26.12
N LEU A 32 12.29 10.36 -25.73
CA LEU A 32 12.37 11.02 -24.42
C LEU A 32 12.14 10.03 -23.28
N ARG A 33 11.28 9.05 -23.45
CA ARG A 33 11.07 7.96 -22.47
C ARG A 33 12.31 7.09 -22.36
N HIS A 34 12.85 6.64 -23.49
CA HIS A 34 14.05 5.81 -23.53
C HIS A 34 15.25 6.50 -22.86
N GLU A 35 15.48 7.78 -23.16
CA GLU A 35 16.54 8.59 -22.53
C GLU A 35 16.36 8.73 -21.02
N ARG A 36 15.11 8.84 -20.54
CA ARG A 36 14.82 8.87 -19.10
C ARG A 36 15.06 7.51 -18.43
N GLU A 37 14.65 6.43 -19.07
CA GLU A 37 14.86 5.07 -18.55
C GLU A 37 16.36 4.73 -18.44
N VAL A 38 17.16 5.20 -19.37
CA VAL A 38 18.62 4.99 -19.36
C VAL A 38 19.35 5.89 -18.35
N LYS A 39 18.86 7.11 -18.11
CA LYS A 39 19.56 8.12 -17.27
C LYS A 39 19.13 8.17 -15.83
N VAL A 40 18.00 7.58 -15.45
CA VAL A 40 17.56 7.51 -14.06
C VAL A 40 17.98 6.15 -13.49
N PRO A 41 19.05 6.07 -12.68
CA PRO A 41 19.33 4.83 -11.97
C PRO A 41 18.15 4.55 -11.04
N VAL A 42 17.33 3.56 -11.39
CA VAL A 42 16.27 3.07 -10.52
C VAL A 42 16.97 2.28 -9.40
N GLY A 43 17.33 3.00 -8.33
CA GLY A 43 17.85 2.37 -7.14
C GLY A 43 16.78 1.40 -6.61
N ARG A 44 17.10 0.12 -6.62
CA ARG A 44 16.29 -0.91 -5.99
C ARG A 44 16.50 -0.77 -4.48
N ILE A 45 15.43 -0.60 -3.72
CA ILE A 45 15.50 -0.70 -2.27
C ILE A 45 15.41 -2.19 -1.97
N ASP A 46 16.50 -2.78 -1.45
CA ASP A 46 16.46 -4.14 -0.95
C ASP A 46 15.85 -4.11 0.45
N HIS A 47 14.76 -4.86 0.61
CA HIS A 47 14.07 -4.99 1.89
C HIS A 47 14.52 -6.27 2.58
N ILE A 48 14.87 -6.15 3.86
CA ILE A 48 15.25 -7.27 4.72
C ILE A 48 13.98 -7.96 5.20
N ALA A 49 13.99 -9.30 5.26
CA ALA A 49 12.88 -10.07 5.81
C ALA A 49 12.65 -9.75 7.29
N GLY A 50 11.40 -9.64 7.69
CA GLY A 50 11.03 -9.32 9.07
C GLY A 50 11.36 -7.91 9.56
N ASP A 51 12.00 -7.07 8.73
CA ASP A 51 12.42 -5.73 9.15
C ASP A 51 11.24 -4.76 9.31
N GLN A 52 10.37 -4.68 8.32
CA GLN A 52 9.30 -3.68 8.29
C GLN A 52 7.97 -4.27 7.83
N MET A 53 6.88 -3.78 8.43
CA MET A 53 5.51 -3.95 7.96
C MET A 53 4.93 -2.58 7.66
N TYR A 54 4.56 -2.32 6.42
CA TYR A 54 3.85 -1.09 6.04
C TYR A 54 2.36 -1.28 6.23
N VAL A 55 1.70 -0.27 6.79
CA VAL A 55 0.25 -0.30 7.07
C VAL A 55 -0.44 0.97 6.60
N ASP A 56 -1.66 0.81 6.08
CA ASP A 56 -2.52 1.90 5.63
C ASP A 56 -3.99 1.48 5.68
N PHE A 57 -4.90 2.44 5.50
CA PHE A 57 -6.31 2.17 5.25
C PHE A 57 -6.64 2.46 3.79
N ALA A 58 -7.47 1.59 3.19
CA ALA A 58 -8.01 1.84 1.86
C ALA A 58 -8.90 3.09 1.87
N GLY A 59 -8.82 3.89 0.79
CA GLY A 59 -9.66 5.09 0.66
C GLY A 59 -11.14 4.77 0.45
N ASP A 60 -11.44 3.68 -0.31
CA ASP A 60 -12.81 3.25 -0.57
C ASP A 60 -13.28 2.27 0.50
N LYS A 61 -14.52 2.49 0.98
CA LYS A 61 -15.14 1.68 2.03
C LYS A 61 -15.86 0.48 1.45
N LEU A 62 -15.93 -0.59 2.23
CA LEU A 62 -16.91 -1.65 2.06
C LEU A 62 -18.15 -1.36 2.91
N TYR A 63 -19.21 -2.13 2.68
CA TYR A 63 -20.49 -1.91 3.35
C TYR A 63 -21.07 -3.22 3.85
N LEU A 64 -21.52 -3.22 5.09
CA LEU A 64 -22.39 -4.24 5.62
C LEU A 64 -23.85 -3.86 5.34
N SER A 65 -24.73 -4.83 5.19
CA SER A 65 -26.18 -4.64 5.07
C SER A 65 -26.83 -4.93 6.41
N ASP A 66 -27.51 -3.94 6.98
CA ASP A 66 -28.33 -4.20 8.18
C ASP A 66 -29.52 -5.08 7.79
N GLU A 67 -29.70 -6.20 8.45
CA GLU A 67 -30.77 -7.17 8.15
C GLU A 67 -32.17 -6.62 8.41
N LYS A 68 -32.31 -5.67 9.35
CA LYS A 68 -33.61 -5.14 9.79
C LYS A 68 -34.04 -3.95 8.95
N THR A 69 -33.12 -3.04 8.64
CA THR A 69 -33.46 -1.78 7.93
C THR A 69 -33.06 -1.83 6.47
N GLY A 70 -32.18 -2.74 6.06
CA GLY A 70 -31.58 -2.79 4.73
C GLY A 70 -30.54 -1.68 4.48
N ASP A 71 -30.22 -0.89 5.51
CA ASP A 71 -29.26 0.20 5.42
C ASP A 71 -27.84 -0.31 5.21
N LYS A 72 -27.02 0.51 4.56
CA LYS A 72 -25.61 0.23 4.34
C LYS A 72 -24.77 0.86 5.45
N VAL A 73 -24.10 0.03 6.24
CA VAL A 73 -23.17 0.45 7.28
C VAL A 73 -21.75 0.43 6.70
N PRO A 74 -21.07 1.59 6.55
CA PRO A 74 -19.73 1.64 6.00
C PRO A 74 -18.72 1.05 6.98
N VAL A 75 -17.76 0.29 6.44
CA VAL A 75 -16.59 -0.22 7.17
C VAL A 75 -15.30 0.19 6.44
N GLU A 76 -14.24 0.40 7.21
CA GLU A 76 -12.92 0.70 6.68
C GLU A 76 -12.18 -0.61 6.37
N VAL A 77 -11.19 -0.57 5.47
CA VAL A 77 -10.36 -1.74 5.20
C VAL A 77 -8.91 -1.43 5.47
N PHE A 78 -8.36 -2.14 6.44
CA PHE A 78 -6.95 -2.12 6.79
C PHE A 78 -6.14 -2.93 5.79
N ALA A 79 -4.96 -2.45 5.44
CA ALA A 79 -4.01 -3.10 4.56
C ALA A 79 -2.62 -3.15 5.20
N ALA A 80 -2.02 -4.33 5.26
CA ALA A 80 -0.64 -4.52 5.69
C ALA A 80 0.16 -5.23 4.60
N ILE A 81 1.45 -4.89 4.47
CA ILE A 81 2.38 -5.53 3.53
C ILE A 81 3.75 -5.70 4.15
N LEU A 82 4.36 -6.87 3.98
CA LEU A 82 5.77 -7.11 4.25
C LEU A 82 6.58 -6.87 2.97
N PRO A 83 7.45 -5.84 2.93
CA PRO A 83 8.12 -5.37 1.70
C PRO A 83 8.98 -6.43 1.00
N CYS A 84 9.66 -7.27 1.75
CA CYS A 84 10.62 -8.25 1.22
C CYS A 84 9.95 -9.29 0.30
N SER A 85 8.85 -9.89 0.75
CA SER A 85 8.08 -10.90 0.03
C SER A 85 6.89 -10.31 -0.75
N GLN A 86 6.47 -9.09 -0.39
CA GLN A 86 5.25 -8.43 -0.83
C GLN A 86 3.96 -9.20 -0.46
N ILE A 87 4.03 -10.08 0.56
CA ILE A 87 2.84 -10.71 1.11
C ILE A 87 1.95 -9.65 1.76
N THR A 88 0.64 -9.74 1.54
CA THR A 88 -0.33 -8.75 2.01
C THR A 88 -1.34 -9.38 2.95
N TYR A 89 -1.85 -8.57 3.86
CA TYR A 89 -2.98 -8.88 4.71
C TYR A 89 -4.01 -7.75 4.62
N TYR A 90 -5.28 -8.10 4.55
CA TYR A 90 -6.40 -7.14 4.52
C TYR A 90 -7.48 -7.57 5.49
N GLU A 91 -8.08 -6.58 6.16
CA GLU A 91 -9.14 -6.79 7.13
C GLU A 91 -10.11 -5.60 7.14
N ALA A 92 -11.41 -5.87 7.13
CA ALA A 92 -12.42 -4.86 7.35
C ALA A 92 -12.56 -4.60 8.86
N VAL A 93 -12.62 -3.32 9.23
CA VAL A 93 -12.78 -2.85 10.60
C VAL A 93 -13.86 -1.79 10.68
N PRO A 94 -14.51 -1.59 11.85
CA PRO A 94 -15.62 -0.63 11.97
C PRO A 94 -15.22 0.81 11.69
N SER A 95 -14.00 1.21 11.99
CA SER A 95 -13.50 2.58 11.78
C SER A 95 -11.97 2.64 11.83
N GLN A 96 -11.39 3.79 11.43
CA GLN A 96 -9.95 4.05 11.53
C GLN A 96 -9.49 4.51 12.94
N LYS A 97 -10.25 4.24 13.99
CA LYS A 97 -9.86 4.57 15.36
C LYS A 97 -8.65 3.71 15.79
N LYS A 98 -7.89 4.23 16.77
CA LYS A 98 -6.66 3.59 17.25
C LYS A 98 -6.88 2.15 17.75
N GLU A 99 -8.00 1.87 18.39
CA GLU A 99 -8.33 0.56 18.93
C GLU A 99 -8.41 -0.49 17.79
N TYR A 100 -9.05 -0.12 16.68
CA TYR A 100 -9.17 -1.00 15.51
C TYR A 100 -7.87 -1.10 14.71
N LEU A 101 -7.05 -0.04 14.69
CA LEU A 101 -5.72 -0.12 14.09
C LEU A 101 -4.82 -1.09 14.86
N ILE A 102 -4.81 -1.01 16.20
CA ILE A 102 -4.06 -1.91 17.07
C ILE A 102 -4.51 -3.36 16.83
N GLN A 103 -5.82 -3.62 16.90
CA GLN A 103 -6.38 -4.95 16.67
C GLN A 103 -6.02 -5.50 15.27
N ALA A 104 -6.12 -4.68 14.23
CA ALA A 104 -5.78 -5.09 12.86
C ALA A 104 -4.28 -5.37 12.69
N CYS A 105 -3.40 -4.62 13.37
CA CYS A 105 -1.97 -4.91 13.40
C CYS A 105 -1.67 -6.24 14.12
N GLU A 106 -2.33 -6.52 15.24
CA GLU A 106 -2.22 -7.79 15.96
C GLU A 106 -2.68 -8.97 15.09
N ASN A 107 -3.84 -8.84 14.44
CA ASN A 107 -4.34 -9.85 13.52
C ASN A 107 -3.39 -10.07 12.33
N ALA A 108 -2.75 -9.01 11.82
CA ALA A 108 -1.72 -9.12 10.79
C ALA A 108 -0.50 -9.91 11.29
N PHE A 109 -0.05 -9.69 12.53
CA PHE A 109 1.04 -10.48 13.12
C PHE A 109 0.69 -11.97 13.19
N HIS A 110 -0.54 -12.29 13.62
CA HIS A 110 -1.03 -13.67 13.64
C HIS A 110 -1.07 -14.27 12.21
N TYR A 111 -1.56 -13.51 11.23
CA TYR A 111 -1.62 -13.96 9.84
C TYR A 111 -0.24 -14.23 9.25
N PHE A 112 0.75 -13.39 9.54
CA PHE A 112 2.14 -13.56 9.10
C PHE A 112 2.91 -14.57 9.96
N GLY A 113 2.40 -14.95 11.14
CA GLY A 113 3.06 -15.88 12.06
C GLY A 113 4.28 -15.29 12.77
N GLY A 114 4.36 -13.96 12.86
CA GLY A 114 5.47 -13.27 13.54
C GLY A 114 5.31 -11.76 13.58
N VAL A 115 6.18 -11.12 14.34
CA VAL A 115 6.20 -9.66 14.57
C VAL A 115 7.37 -9.05 13.80
N PRO A 116 7.16 -8.00 12.99
CA PRO A 116 8.25 -7.30 12.33
C PRO A 116 9.04 -6.43 13.32
N ASN A 117 10.28 -6.08 12.98
CA ASN A 117 11.07 -5.15 13.79
C ASN A 117 10.43 -3.75 13.86
N ALA A 118 9.75 -3.33 12.79
CA ALA A 118 9.10 -2.03 12.75
C ALA A 118 7.74 -2.05 12.04
N ILE A 119 6.78 -1.27 12.55
CA ILE A 119 5.54 -0.92 11.88
C ILE A 119 5.72 0.47 11.24
N VAL A 120 5.38 0.59 9.96
CA VAL A 120 5.51 1.82 9.18
C VAL A 120 4.13 2.32 8.73
N PRO A 121 3.44 3.14 9.56
CA PRO A 121 2.16 3.71 9.18
C PRO A 121 2.34 4.83 8.15
N ASP A 122 1.47 4.86 7.09
CA ASP A 122 1.45 5.95 6.12
C ASP A 122 0.48 7.06 6.55
N ASN A 123 0.99 8.06 7.30
CA ASN A 123 0.25 9.26 7.74
C ASN A 123 -1.09 8.98 8.47
N LEU A 124 -1.23 7.84 9.11
CA LEU A 124 -2.44 7.47 9.85
C LEU A 124 -2.58 8.34 11.10
N LYS A 125 -3.65 9.14 11.18
CA LYS A 125 -3.94 9.96 12.36
C LYS A 125 -4.13 9.16 13.65
N SER A 126 -4.54 7.90 13.52
CA SER A 126 -4.67 6.95 14.63
C SER A 126 -3.31 6.47 15.17
N ALA A 127 -2.27 6.47 14.34
CA ALA A 127 -0.91 6.10 14.75
C ALA A 127 -0.04 7.32 15.11
N VAL A 128 -0.24 8.48 14.41
CA VAL A 128 0.60 9.67 14.53
C VAL A 128 -0.26 10.88 14.85
N THR A 129 -0.09 11.46 16.02
CA THR A 129 -0.90 12.59 16.53
C THR A 129 -0.54 13.93 15.88
N LYS A 130 0.73 14.12 15.49
CA LYS A 130 1.22 15.33 14.78
C LYS A 130 2.12 14.91 13.62
N PRO A 131 1.60 14.80 12.40
CA PRO A 131 2.43 14.60 11.22
C PRO A 131 3.12 15.93 10.85
N GLY A 132 4.41 15.89 10.53
CA GLY A 132 5.11 17.01 9.88
C GLY A 132 5.98 17.90 10.77
N GLY A 133 6.28 17.55 12.01
CA GLY A 133 7.36 18.15 12.79
C GLY A 133 8.73 17.52 12.50
N ILE A 134 9.78 18.03 13.15
CA ILE A 134 11.11 17.42 13.11
C ILE A 134 11.06 16.00 13.64
N GLU A 135 10.15 15.73 14.59
CA GLU A 135 9.82 14.40 15.12
C GLU A 135 8.29 14.21 15.11
N PRO A 136 7.78 13.13 14.43
CA PRO A 136 6.37 12.78 14.49
C PRO A 136 6.01 12.29 15.89
N VAL A 137 4.90 12.79 16.46
CA VAL A 137 4.39 12.32 17.76
C VAL A 137 3.52 11.08 17.54
N ILE A 138 4.00 9.93 17.99
CA ILE A 138 3.25 8.67 17.94
C ILE A 138 2.16 8.68 19.01
N ASN A 139 1.03 8.05 18.73
CA ASN A 139 -0.01 7.86 19.73
C ASN A 139 0.49 6.93 20.84
N ASP A 140 0.29 7.30 22.12
CA ASP A 140 0.83 6.59 23.29
C ASP A 140 0.36 5.13 23.37
N ASP A 141 -0.93 4.84 23.06
CA ASP A 141 -1.45 3.47 23.09
C ASP A 141 -0.85 2.62 21.97
N PHE A 142 -0.60 3.24 20.79
CA PHE A 142 0.04 2.55 19.67
C PHE A 142 1.53 2.30 19.93
N ALA A 143 2.20 3.23 20.61
CA ALA A 143 3.57 3.04 21.10
C ALA A 143 3.64 1.91 22.12
N ALA A 144 2.75 1.90 23.13
CA ALA A 144 2.68 0.84 24.13
C ALA A 144 2.38 -0.54 23.53
N PHE A 145 1.53 -0.60 22.49
CA PHE A 145 1.30 -1.82 21.72
C PHE A 145 2.58 -2.31 21.04
N ALA A 146 3.30 -1.42 20.38
CA ALA A 146 4.56 -1.77 19.72
C ALA A 146 5.61 -2.27 20.72
N ASP A 147 5.75 -1.59 21.86
CA ASP A 147 6.65 -1.99 22.94
C ASP A 147 6.29 -3.37 23.50
N HIS A 148 4.98 -3.67 23.67
CA HIS A 148 4.49 -4.97 24.13
C HIS A 148 4.95 -6.11 23.21
N TYR A 149 4.92 -5.89 21.90
CA TYR A 149 5.36 -6.88 20.89
C TYR A 149 6.86 -6.81 20.57
N GLY A 150 7.61 -5.90 21.19
CA GLY A 150 9.04 -5.72 20.95
C GLY A 150 9.38 -5.16 19.56
N CYS A 151 8.45 -4.43 18.94
CA CYS A 151 8.67 -3.73 17.68
C CYS A 151 8.66 -2.20 17.87
N VAL A 152 9.10 -1.45 16.86
CA VAL A 152 9.10 0.01 16.88
C VAL A 152 8.09 0.58 15.89
N VAL A 153 7.50 1.75 16.20
CA VAL A 153 6.70 2.50 15.23
C VAL A 153 7.61 3.47 14.51
N PHE A 154 7.74 3.31 13.21
CA PHE A 154 8.58 4.16 12.36
C PHE A 154 7.74 4.83 11.27
N PRO A 155 7.11 5.99 11.53
CA PRO A 155 6.25 6.66 10.57
C PRO A 155 6.95 6.92 9.23
N ALA A 156 6.24 6.68 8.12
CA ALA A 156 6.78 6.91 6.79
C ALA A 156 7.28 8.36 6.63
N ARG A 157 8.48 8.49 6.07
CA ARG A 157 9.12 9.80 5.93
C ARG A 157 8.35 10.68 4.94
N VAL A 158 8.04 11.90 5.37
CA VAL A 158 7.39 12.91 4.52
C VAL A 158 8.26 13.16 3.29
N ARG A 159 7.65 13.16 2.09
CA ARG A 159 8.29 13.42 0.78
C ARG A 159 9.28 12.37 0.26
N LYS A 160 9.20 11.11 0.70
CA LYS A 160 9.91 10.00 0.05
C LYS A 160 8.92 9.06 -0.65
N PRO A 161 8.58 9.32 -1.93
CA PRO A 161 7.55 8.56 -2.65
C PRO A 161 7.89 7.06 -2.83
N LYS A 162 9.17 6.69 -2.76
CA LYS A 162 9.60 5.28 -2.88
C LYS A 162 9.19 4.44 -1.67
N ASP A 163 9.17 5.02 -0.48
CA ASP A 163 8.79 4.32 0.76
C ASP A 163 7.28 3.99 0.74
N LYS A 164 6.46 4.82 0.08
CA LYS A 164 5.00 4.67 -0.05
C LYS A 164 4.56 3.75 -1.18
N ALA A 165 5.38 3.61 -2.22
CA ALA A 165 5.00 2.89 -3.44
C ALA A 165 4.55 1.45 -3.19
N LEU A 166 5.07 0.79 -2.15
CA LEU A 166 4.70 -0.60 -1.82
C LEU A 166 3.32 -0.69 -1.17
N VAL A 167 3.02 0.18 -0.19
CA VAL A 167 1.70 0.16 0.45
C VAL A 167 0.63 0.68 -0.50
N GLU A 168 0.91 1.70 -1.32
CA GLU A 168 0.01 2.14 -2.39
C GLU A 168 -0.28 1.01 -3.39
N ASN A 169 0.74 0.21 -3.74
CA ASN A 169 0.54 -0.97 -4.58
C ASN A 169 -0.29 -2.05 -3.88
N ALA A 170 -0.12 -2.25 -2.57
CA ALA A 170 -0.94 -3.17 -1.79
C ALA A 170 -2.42 -2.75 -1.82
N VAL A 171 -2.72 -1.47 -1.60
CA VAL A 171 -4.09 -0.93 -1.70
C VAL A 171 -4.64 -1.07 -3.12
N ARG A 172 -3.84 -0.82 -4.16
CA ARG A 172 -4.26 -1.06 -5.54
C ARG A 172 -4.57 -2.53 -5.83
N LEU A 173 -3.80 -3.45 -5.25
CA LEU A 173 -4.05 -4.90 -5.35
C LEU A 173 -5.35 -5.27 -4.61
N LEU A 174 -5.63 -4.68 -3.45
CA LEU A 174 -6.88 -4.85 -2.73
C LEU A 174 -8.09 -4.52 -3.62
N TYR A 175 -8.11 -3.35 -4.26
CA TYR A 175 -9.20 -2.97 -5.16
C TYR A 175 -9.38 -3.94 -6.32
N ARG A 176 -8.28 -4.34 -6.97
CA ARG A 176 -8.32 -5.19 -8.15
C ARG A 176 -8.61 -6.65 -7.84
N GLU A 177 -8.11 -7.19 -6.74
CA GLU A 177 -8.11 -8.63 -6.49
C GLU A 177 -9.10 -9.06 -5.41
N VAL A 178 -9.50 -8.14 -4.55
CA VAL A 178 -10.47 -8.41 -3.47
C VAL A 178 -11.79 -7.71 -3.76
N TYR A 179 -11.81 -6.37 -3.82
CA TYR A 179 -13.04 -5.61 -4.01
C TYR A 179 -13.79 -6.01 -5.29
N SER A 180 -13.07 -6.15 -6.41
CA SER A 180 -13.69 -6.52 -7.69
C SER A 180 -14.38 -7.90 -7.65
N LYS A 181 -13.85 -8.83 -6.87
CA LYS A 181 -14.42 -10.18 -6.72
C LYS A 181 -15.57 -10.25 -5.73
N MET A 182 -15.65 -9.27 -4.83
CA MET A 182 -16.72 -9.14 -3.87
C MET A 182 -17.88 -8.27 -4.39
N MET A 183 -17.74 -7.73 -5.60
CA MET A 183 -18.76 -6.88 -6.22
C MET A 183 -20.08 -7.65 -6.35
N GLY A 184 -21.16 -7.07 -5.80
CA GLY A 184 -22.49 -7.69 -5.80
C GLY A 184 -22.77 -8.65 -4.65
N LEU A 185 -21.76 -9.04 -3.85
CA LEU A 185 -21.99 -9.79 -2.62
C LEU A 185 -22.54 -8.86 -1.52
N LYS A 186 -23.34 -9.42 -0.64
CA LYS A 186 -23.88 -8.72 0.53
C LYS A 186 -23.46 -9.46 1.79
N PHE A 187 -23.04 -8.70 2.79
CA PHE A 187 -22.59 -9.22 4.08
C PHE A 187 -23.38 -8.51 5.19
N ASN A 188 -23.90 -9.27 6.14
CA ASN A 188 -24.69 -8.74 7.25
C ASN A 188 -23.83 -8.49 8.49
N ASP A 189 -22.69 -9.16 8.58
CA ASP A 189 -21.75 -9.02 9.69
C ASP A 189 -20.31 -8.89 9.22
N LEU A 190 -19.47 -8.38 10.11
CA LEU A 190 -18.06 -8.09 9.84
C LEU A 190 -17.22 -9.38 9.71
N GLU A 191 -17.60 -10.43 10.44
CA GLU A 191 -16.88 -11.70 10.42
C GLU A 191 -17.01 -12.41 9.07
N ALA A 192 -18.24 -12.53 8.55
CA ALA A 192 -18.48 -13.08 7.22
C ALA A 192 -17.77 -12.28 6.11
N LEU A 193 -17.76 -10.94 6.23
CA LEU A 193 -17.01 -10.08 5.32
C LEU A 193 -15.50 -10.38 5.39
N ASN A 194 -14.93 -10.50 6.60
CA ASN A 194 -13.51 -10.75 6.79
C ASN A 194 -13.08 -12.14 6.32
N ILE A 195 -13.92 -13.16 6.49
CA ILE A 195 -13.69 -14.51 5.94
C ILE A 195 -13.51 -14.44 4.42
N GLU A 196 -14.37 -13.70 3.71
CA GLU A 196 -14.27 -13.59 2.26
C GLU A 196 -13.05 -12.72 1.83
N ILE A 197 -12.74 -11.66 2.56
CA ILE A 197 -11.51 -10.86 2.34
C ILE A 197 -10.28 -11.74 2.47
N VAL A 198 -10.15 -12.53 3.54
CA VAL A 198 -8.99 -13.40 3.78
C VAL A 198 -8.87 -14.46 2.68
N LYS A 199 -9.97 -15.08 2.28
CA LYS A 199 -9.99 -16.04 1.16
C LYS A 199 -9.43 -15.47 -0.14
N HIS A 200 -9.83 -14.24 -0.51
CA HIS A 200 -9.31 -13.58 -1.69
C HIS A 200 -7.86 -13.10 -1.51
N THR A 201 -7.48 -12.72 -0.30
CA THR A 201 -6.11 -12.37 0.08
C THR A 201 -5.18 -13.58 -0.07
N ASP A 202 -5.60 -14.75 0.40
CA ASP A 202 -4.83 -15.99 0.27
C ASP A 202 -4.66 -16.41 -1.19
N ALA A 203 -5.73 -16.29 -1.99
CA ALA A 203 -5.66 -16.54 -3.42
C ALA A 203 -4.68 -15.56 -4.13
N LEU A 204 -4.66 -14.28 -3.75
CA LEU A 204 -3.71 -13.29 -4.24
C LEU A 204 -2.27 -13.63 -3.84
N ASN A 205 -2.04 -13.98 -2.58
CA ASN A 205 -0.72 -14.30 -2.04
C ASN A 205 -0.15 -15.60 -2.62
N SER A 206 -1.00 -16.55 -2.98
CA SER A 206 -0.60 -17.83 -3.57
C SER A 206 -0.40 -17.78 -5.09
N ARG A 207 -0.90 -16.73 -5.76
CA ARG A 207 -0.73 -16.55 -7.20
C ARG A 207 0.66 -16.02 -7.53
N LYS A 208 1.27 -16.58 -8.62
CA LYS A 208 2.55 -16.08 -9.15
C LYS A 208 2.51 -14.58 -9.42
N MET A 209 3.55 -13.90 -9.04
CA MET A 209 3.71 -12.46 -9.28
C MET A 209 4.01 -12.20 -10.76
N TYR A 210 3.63 -11.00 -11.22
CA TYR A 210 3.93 -10.59 -12.60
C TYR A 210 5.43 -10.63 -12.89
N ASN A 211 5.82 -11.28 -13.99
CA ASN A 211 7.22 -11.50 -14.39
C ASN A 211 8.10 -12.18 -13.32
N ARG A 212 7.51 -13.03 -12.47
CA ARG A 212 8.24 -13.85 -11.48
C ARG A 212 7.81 -15.31 -11.60
N SER A 213 8.72 -16.21 -11.25
CA SER A 213 8.45 -17.66 -11.18
C SER A 213 7.76 -18.09 -9.88
N TYR A 214 7.71 -17.22 -8.89
CA TYR A 214 7.22 -17.45 -7.54
C TYR A 214 6.03 -16.56 -7.17
N SER A 215 5.25 -17.00 -6.18
CA SER A 215 4.19 -16.24 -5.52
C SER A 215 4.74 -15.45 -4.32
N ARG A 216 3.90 -14.56 -3.76
CA ARG A 216 4.24 -13.83 -2.51
C ARG A 216 4.43 -14.78 -1.34
N ARG A 217 3.57 -15.81 -1.25
CA ARG A 217 3.63 -16.82 -0.19
C ARG A 217 4.88 -17.69 -0.30
N GLU A 218 5.23 -18.16 -1.49
CA GLU A 218 6.48 -18.90 -1.72
C GLU A 218 7.69 -18.05 -1.29
N ARG A 219 7.75 -16.79 -1.74
CA ARG A 219 8.83 -15.88 -1.36
C ARG A 219 8.88 -15.60 0.15
N PHE A 220 7.73 -15.51 0.80
CA PHE A 220 7.63 -15.32 2.24
C PHE A 220 8.18 -16.52 3.03
N LEU A 221 7.93 -17.73 2.56
CA LEU A 221 8.41 -18.97 3.20
C LEU A 221 9.90 -19.26 2.96
N GLU A 222 10.52 -18.63 1.96
CA GLU A 222 11.94 -18.76 1.64
C GLU A 222 12.84 -17.82 2.47
N VAL A 223 12.31 -16.78 3.07
CA VAL A 223 13.02 -15.72 3.79
C VAL A 223 12.62 -15.66 5.24
#